data_f628334985e09b370ee659f6cee41cf4
#
_entry.id   f628334985e09b370ee659f6cee41cf4
#
_cell.length_a   1.000
_cell.length_b   1.000
_cell.length_c   1.000
_cell.angle_alpha   90.00
_cell.angle_beta   90.00
_cell.angle_gamma   90.00
#
_symmetry.space_group_name_H-M   'P 1'
#
loop_
_entity.id
_entity.type
_entity.pdbx_description
1 polymer ?
#
loop_
_entity_poly.entity_id
_entity_poly.type
_entity_poly.pdbx_seq_one_letter_code
_entity_poly.pdbx_strand_id
1 'polypeptide(L)'
;AGGVLQFEIPNGDPQHPDYRPTLTGVILYNHASCAYWPEGDEYNDDVPPLCSSVDGKQGYGEPGGTCATCTLSQFGSASNGRGKACKNMRVLYLLRSGEFMPLAINLSPTSISPFREFLNQGFVFRNRATYGSLVEISLKRQTNPEGKDYSVATFKRLGDFHGDQLVAVRKYALSFREQIRGMNRQRIEAKREQDDGLCEVESYTAAPAAADDSF
;
A
#
# COMPACT_ATOMS: atom_id res chain seq x y z
N ALA A 1 14.59 -4.30 -0.29
CA ALA A 1 14.61 -5.62 0.37
C ALA A 1 15.94 -5.80 1.12
N GLY A 2 16.03 -6.75 2.06
CA GLY A 2 17.32 -7.09 2.69
C GLY A 2 17.79 -6.17 3.82
N GLY A 3 16.90 -5.55 4.59
CA GLY A 3 17.28 -4.78 5.78
C GLY A 3 17.97 -3.44 5.49
N VAL A 4 17.72 -2.85 4.32
CA VAL A 4 18.19 -1.50 3.96
C VAL A 4 17.60 -0.48 4.93
N LEU A 5 18.42 0.47 5.41
CA LEU A 5 18.03 1.50 6.38
C LEU A 5 17.92 2.89 5.76
N GLN A 6 17.59 2.96 4.48
CA GLN A 6 17.39 4.21 3.74
C GLN A 6 16.10 4.13 2.93
N PHE A 7 15.44 5.26 2.83
CA PHE A 7 14.32 5.44 1.91
C PHE A 7 14.87 5.88 0.56
N GLU A 8 14.38 5.25 -0.48
CA GLU A 8 14.58 5.67 -1.84
C GLU A 8 13.50 6.68 -2.21
N ILE A 9 13.90 7.83 -2.71
CA ILE A 9 13.01 8.94 -3.03
C ILE A 9 13.15 9.26 -4.50
N PRO A 10 12.08 9.15 -5.29
CA PRO A 10 12.09 9.57 -6.68
C PRO A 10 12.45 11.06 -6.78
N ASN A 11 13.39 11.39 -7.63
CA ASN A 11 13.85 12.77 -7.90
C ASN A 11 13.71 13.21 -9.36
N GLY A 12 13.02 12.38 -10.18
CA GLY A 12 12.87 12.59 -11.62
C GLY A 12 13.92 11.86 -12.47
N ASP A 13 14.99 11.32 -11.85
CA ASP A 13 15.94 10.42 -12.49
C ASP A 13 15.79 9.00 -11.91
N PRO A 14 15.14 8.06 -12.63
CA PRO A 14 14.93 6.70 -12.13
C PRO A 14 16.23 5.91 -11.89
N GLN A 15 17.35 6.29 -12.54
CA GLN A 15 18.62 5.60 -12.40
C GLN A 15 19.43 6.07 -11.20
N HIS A 16 19.15 7.27 -10.69
CA HIS A 16 19.87 7.87 -9.55
C HIS A 16 18.91 8.47 -8.53
N PRO A 17 18.07 7.67 -7.87
CA PRO A 17 17.16 8.17 -6.85
C PRO A 17 17.90 8.72 -5.63
N ASP A 18 17.29 9.63 -4.93
CA ASP A 18 17.82 10.14 -3.65
C ASP A 18 17.63 9.11 -2.52
N TYR A 19 18.63 8.97 -1.66
CA TYR A 19 18.56 8.11 -0.48
C TYR A 19 18.57 8.93 0.80
N ARG A 20 17.63 8.65 1.72
CA ARG A 20 17.53 9.33 3.01
C ARG A 20 17.34 8.33 4.15
N PRO A 21 18.07 8.44 5.27
CA PRO A 21 17.89 7.55 6.42
C PRO A 21 16.59 7.86 7.18
N THR A 22 16.08 9.08 7.09
CA THR A 22 14.86 9.53 7.74
C THR A 22 14.02 10.39 6.80
N LEU A 23 12.70 10.34 7.00
CA LEU A 23 11.74 11.21 6.34
C LEU A 23 11.02 12.05 7.39
N THR A 24 11.03 13.36 7.22
CA THR A 24 10.31 14.28 8.11
C THR A 24 9.21 14.99 7.33
N GLY A 25 8.00 15.02 7.90
CA GLY A 25 6.86 15.65 7.24
C GLY A 25 5.56 15.51 8.02
N VAL A 26 4.47 15.79 7.34
CA VAL A 26 3.11 15.73 7.87
C VAL A 26 2.37 14.56 7.23
N ILE A 27 1.80 13.67 8.04
CA ILE A 27 0.94 12.60 7.55
C ILE A 27 -0.43 13.17 7.22
N LEU A 28 -0.70 13.39 5.93
CA LEU A 28 -1.97 13.95 5.45
C LEU A 28 -3.10 12.94 5.46
N TYR A 29 -2.81 11.74 4.98
CA TYR A 29 -3.79 10.66 4.83
C TYR A 29 -3.10 9.30 4.81
N ASN A 30 -3.83 8.25 5.10
CA ASN A 30 -3.39 6.86 4.91
C ASN A 30 -4.60 5.95 4.68
N HIS A 31 -4.39 4.86 3.92
CA HIS A 31 -5.41 3.84 3.69
C HIS A 31 -4.80 2.44 3.58
N ALA A 32 -5.63 1.42 3.77
CA ALA A 32 -5.23 0.04 3.55
C ALA A 32 -5.05 -0.22 2.05
N SER A 33 -4.19 -1.18 1.73
CA SER A 33 -4.08 -1.80 0.43
C SER A 33 -3.65 -3.26 0.60
N CYS A 34 -3.86 -4.08 -0.43
CA CYS A 34 -3.40 -5.46 -0.44
C CYS A 34 -2.80 -5.79 -1.80
N ALA A 35 -1.83 -6.69 -1.82
CA ALA A 35 -1.28 -7.21 -3.06
C ALA A 35 -0.79 -8.64 -2.89
N TYR A 36 -0.95 -9.44 -3.94
CA TYR A 36 -0.52 -10.82 -4.01
C TYR A 36 0.41 -11.02 -5.21
N TRP A 37 1.57 -11.59 -4.93
CA TRP A 37 2.51 -12.11 -5.91
C TRP A 37 2.62 -13.62 -5.70
N PRO A 38 2.57 -14.44 -6.76
CA PRO A 38 2.82 -15.86 -6.67
C PRO A 38 4.20 -16.11 -6.05
N GLU A 39 4.33 -17.23 -5.33
CA GLU A 39 5.63 -17.61 -4.77
C GLU A 39 6.54 -18.18 -5.86
N GLY A 40 7.84 -17.90 -5.75
CA GLY A 40 8.88 -18.31 -6.69
C GLY A 40 9.51 -17.15 -7.45
N ASP A 41 8.83 -16.01 -7.55
CA ASP A 41 9.45 -14.82 -8.08
C ASP A 41 10.15 -14.10 -6.93
N GLU A 42 11.46 -13.85 -7.09
CA GLU A 42 12.15 -12.90 -6.23
C GLU A 42 11.37 -11.59 -6.27
N TYR A 43 11.17 -10.98 -5.10
CA TYR A 43 10.51 -9.67 -5.02
C TYR A 43 11.22 -8.71 -5.97
N ASN A 44 10.54 -8.38 -7.05
CA ASN A 44 10.99 -7.41 -8.03
C ASN A 44 9.92 -6.31 -8.09
N ASP A 45 10.31 -5.07 -7.86
CA ASP A 45 9.42 -3.90 -7.91
C ASP A 45 8.81 -3.70 -9.31
N ASP A 46 9.43 -4.28 -10.36
CA ASP A 46 8.98 -4.20 -11.74
C ASP A 46 7.89 -5.22 -12.09
N VAL A 47 7.65 -6.22 -11.23
CA VAL A 47 6.62 -7.24 -11.47
C VAL A 47 5.30 -6.82 -10.84
N PRO A 48 4.24 -6.58 -11.64
CA PRO A 48 2.94 -6.22 -11.09
C PRO A 48 2.36 -7.40 -10.28
N PRO A 49 1.60 -7.10 -9.21
CA PRO A 49 0.92 -8.15 -8.46
C PRO A 49 -0.14 -8.85 -9.30
N LEU A 50 -0.27 -10.16 -9.16
CA LEU A 50 -1.30 -10.96 -9.82
C LEU A 50 -2.71 -10.56 -9.33
N CYS A 51 -2.85 -10.24 -8.06
CA CYS A 51 -4.05 -9.65 -7.48
C CYS A 51 -3.71 -8.43 -6.65
N SER A 52 -4.47 -7.35 -6.78
CA SER A 52 -4.26 -6.13 -5.99
C SER A 52 -5.57 -5.48 -5.55
N SER A 53 -5.52 -4.81 -4.39
CA SER A 53 -6.64 -4.03 -3.85
C SER A 53 -6.13 -2.67 -3.39
N VAL A 54 -6.72 -1.59 -3.90
CA VAL A 54 -6.35 -0.22 -3.52
C VAL A 54 -6.99 0.25 -2.22
N ASP A 55 -8.00 -0.45 -1.73
CA ASP A 55 -8.72 -0.11 -0.49
C ASP A 55 -8.65 -1.23 0.58
N GLY A 56 -8.06 -2.38 0.23
CA GLY A 56 -8.00 -3.56 1.08
C GLY A 56 -9.33 -4.30 1.24
N LYS A 57 -10.32 -4.03 0.40
CA LYS A 57 -11.68 -4.61 0.46
C LYS A 57 -12.00 -5.47 -0.74
N GLN A 58 -11.84 -4.93 -1.94
CA GLN A 58 -12.08 -5.60 -3.20
C GLN A 58 -10.77 -5.80 -3.94
N GLY A 59 -10.44 -7.05 -4.26
CA GLY A 59 -9.28 -7.44 -5.08
C GLY A 59 -9.65 -7.56 -6.55
N TYR A 60 -8.69 -7.22 -7.41
CA TYR A 60 -8.77 -7.29 -8.87
C TYR A 60 -7.59 -8.09 -9.41
N GLY A 61 -7.81 -8.90 -10.41
CA GLY A 61 -6.87 -9.89 -10.93
C GLY A 61 -7.15 -11.27 -10.33
N GLU A 62 -6.18 -12.15 -10.28
CA GLU A 62 -6.32 -13.52 -9.77
C GLU A 62 -5.89 -13.65 -8.29
N PRO A 63 -6.74 -14.13 -7.38
CA PRO A 63 -8.11 -14.65 -7.59
C PRO A 63 -9.20 -13.58 -7.63
N GLY A 64 -8.90 -12.30 -7.39
CA GLY A 64 -9.90 -11.23 -7.34
C GLY A 64 -10.88 -11.36 -6.16
N GLY A 65 -12.00 -10.62 -6.23
CA GLY A 65 -13.11 -10.76 -5.28
C GLY A 65 -12.90 -10.08 -3.93
N THR A 66 -13.70 -10.46 -2.94
CA THR A 66 -13.71 -9.84 -1.61
C THR A 66 -12.49 -10.26 -0.79
N CYS A 67 -11.63 -9.31 -0.41
CA CYS A 67 -10.39 -9.56 0.35
C CYS A 67 -10.63 -10.20 1.72
N ALA A 68 -11.76 -9.88 2.38
CA ALA A 68 -12.06 -10.41 3.72
C ALA A 68 -12.30 -11.93 3.74
N THR A 69 -12.84 -12.49 2.67
CA THR A 69 -13.14 -13.93 2.51
C THR A 69 -12.12 -14.66 1.67
N CYS A 70 -11.14 -13.95 1.08
CA CYS A 70 -10.12 -14.51 0.22
C CYS A 70 -9.21 -15.48 0.99
N THR A 71 -9.00 -16.69 0.46
CA THR A 71 -8.15 -17.72 1.06
C THR A 71 -6.71 -17.26 1.19
N LEU A 72 -6.17 -16.52 0.20
CA LEU A 72 -4.81 -15.98 0.23
C LEU A 72 -4.64 -14.87 1.29
N SER A 73 -5.72 -14.29 1.78
CA SER A 73 -5.73 -13.29 2.86
C SER A 73 -5.83 -13.90 4.26
N GLN A 74 -5.90 -15.24 4.39
CA GLN A 74 -5.94 -15.92 5.67
C GLN A 74 -4.54 -16.25 6.18
N PHE A 75 -4.35 -16.29 7.51
CA PHE A 75 -3.11 -16.76 8.10
C PHE A 75 -2.90 -18.25 7.77
N GLY A 76 -1.66 -18.62 7.47
CA GLY A 76 -1.31 -19.98 7.03
C GLY A 76 -1.36 -20.19 5.53
N SER A 77 -1.82 -19.20 4.74
CA SER A 77 -1.89 -19.31 3.28
C SER A 77 -0.54 -19.12 2.57
N ALA A 78 0.47 -18.55 3.24
CA ALA A 78 1.82 -18.48 2.68
C ALA A 78 2.48 -19.89 2.67
N SER A 79 3.43 -20.14 1.76
CA SER A 79 4.13 -21.42 1.60
C SER A 79 4.79 -21.93 2.88
N ASN A 80 5.27 -21.01 3.73
CA ASN A 80 5.84 -21.37 5.02
C ASN A 80 4.78 -21.72 6.09
N GLY A 81 3.48 -21.70 5.77
CA GLY A 81 2.38 -22.04 6.65
C GLY A 81 2.13 -21.07 7.81
N ARG A 82 2.86 -19.96 7.90
CA ARG A 82 2.78 -19.04 9.05
C ARG A 82 2.19 -17.66 8.71
N GLY A 83 2.43 -17.18 7.50
CA GLY A 83 2.01 -15.86 7.05
C GLY A 83 0.76 -15.90 6.18
N LYS A 84 0.46 -14.75 5.58
CA LYS A 84 -0.53 -14.60 4.51
C LYS A 84 0.19 -14.52 3.18
N ALA A 85 -0.28 -15.23 2.16
CA ALA A 85 0.23 -15.13 0.80
C ALA A 85 -0.05 -13.71 0.26
N CYS A 86 -1.28 -13.23 0.39
CA CYS A 86 -1.62 -11.84 0.08
C CYS A 86 -1.08 -10.90 1.17
N LYS A 87 -0.28 -9.93 0.76
CA LYS A 87 0.38 -8.98 1.68
C LYS A 87 -0.56 -7.82 1.98
N ASN A 88 -0.96 -7.70 3.24
CA ASN A 88 -1.62 -6.50 3.73
C ASN A 88 -0.58 -5.37 3.81
N MET A 89 -0.87 -4.25 3.20
CA MET A 89 -0.02 -3.06 3.18
C MET A 89 -0.81 -1.84 3.63
N ARG A 90 -0.12 -0.75 3.86
CA ARG A 90 -0.73 0.54 4.13
C ARG A 90 -0.03 1.63 3.36
N VAL A 91 -0.78 2.38 2.58
CA VAL A 91 -0.27 3.55 1.87
C VAL A 91 -0.37 4.75 2.80
N LEU A 92 0.74 5.45 2.97
CA LEU A 92 0.90 6.64 3.79
C LEU A 92 1.30 7.81 2.90
N TYR A 93 0.62 8.93 3.02
CA TYR A 93 0.95 10.15 2.28
C TYR A 93 1.60 11.17 3.21
N LEU A 94 2.90 11.42 2.99
CA LEU A 94 3.74 12.31 3.78
C LEU A 94 4.09 13.57 2.98
N LEU A 95 3.62 14.73 3.45
CA LEU A 95 4.03 16.03 2.91
C LEU A 95 5.31 16.49 3.60
N ARG A 96 6.40 16.59 2.84
CA ARG A 96 7.69 17.09 3.33
C ARG A 96 7.77 18.61 3.21
N SER A 97 8.65 19.21 3.99
CA SER A 97 8.87 20.67 3.93
C SER A 97 9.43 21.09 2.57
N GLY A 98 8.89 22.14 2.00
CA GLY A 98 9.30 22.66 0.68
C GLY A 98 8.68 21.92 -0.50
N GLU A 99 7.87 20.87 -0.27
CA GLU A 99 7.20 20.14 -1.34
C GLU A 99 5.72 20.48 -1.44
N PHE A 100 5.20 20.46 -2.67
CA PHE A 100 3.79 20.67 -2.95
C PHE A 100 3.01 19.36 -3.07
N MET A 101 3.72 18.26 -3.41
CA MET A 101 3.13 16.93 -3.58
C MET A 101 3.58 16.00 -2.46
N PRO A 102 2.65 15.30 -1.79
CA PRO A 102 3.02 14.32 -0.78
C PRO A 102 3.69 13.10 -1.38
N LEU A 103 4.71 12.60 -0.68
CA LEU A 103 5.33 11.32 -0.97
C LEU A 103 4.40 10.18 -0.53
N ALA A 104 4.12 9.23 -1.41
CA ALA A 104 3.41 8.00 -1.09
C ALA A 104 4.41 6.94 -0.59
N ILE A 105 4.19 6.44 0.61
CA ILE A 105 5.03 5.42 1.26
C ILE A 105 4.19 4.16 1.48
N ASN A 106 4.61 3.06 0.91
CA ASN A 106 3.99 1.75 1.12
C ASN A 106 4.61 1.08 2.37
N LEU A 107 3.84 1.01 3.44
CA LEU A 107 4.25 0.30 4.65
C LEU A 107 4.06 -1.21 4.46
N SER A 108 5.13 -1.97 4.68
CA SER A 108 5.11 -3.43 4.70
C SER A 108 4.24 -3.97 5.84
N PRO A 109 3.79 -5.24 5.79
CA PRO A 109 3.01 -5.86 6.86
C PRO A 109 3.64 -5.74 8.24
N THR A 110 4.96 -5.86 8.33
CA THR A 110 5.73 -5.76 9.57
C THR A 110 5.74 -4.35 10.17
N SER A 111 5.55 -3.33 9.35
CA SER A 111 5.50 -1.91 9.76
C SER A 111 4.10 -1.43 10.15
N ILE A 112 3.04 -2.22 9.88
CA ILE A 112 1.65 -1.82 10.18
C ILE A 112 1.39 -1.75 11.69
N SER A 113 1.89 -2.72 12.46
CA SER A 113 1.69 -2.73 13.92
C SER A 113 2.38 -1.54 14.60
N PRO A 114 3.67 -1.25 14.34
CA PRO A 114 4.32 -0.03 14.83
C PRO A 114 3.60 1.27 14.43
N PHE A 115 3.11 1.34 13.20
CA PHE A 115 2.34 2.51 12.73
C PHE A 115 1.03 2.68 13.50
N ARG A 116 0.27 1.59 13.70
CA ARG A 116 -0.99 1.62 14.46
C ARG A 116 -0.76 2.03 15.92
N GLU A 117 0.28 1.51 16.55
CA GLU A 117 0.66 1.89 17.90
C GLU A 117 1.02 3.39 17.98
N PHE A 118 1.82 3.88 17.04
CA PHE A 118 2.13 5.30 16.91
C PHE A 118 0.88 6.17 16.73
N LEU A 119 -0.07 5.74 15.89
CA LEU A 119 -1.33 6.48 15.71
C LEU A 119 -2.14 6.54 17.01
N ASN A 120 -2.25 5.44 17.73
CA ASN A 120 -3.01 5.39 18.97
C ASN A 120 -2.39 6.29 20.04
N GLN A 121 -1.11 6.16 20.31
CA GLN A 121 -0.40 6.92 21.35
C GLN A 121 -0.22 8.38 20.98
N GLY A 122 0.14 8.65 19.72
CA GLY A 122 0.47 10.00 19.26
C GLY A 122 -0.75 10.87 18.94
N PHE A 123 -1.86 10.27 18.55
CA PHE A 123 -3.00 11.02 17.97
C PHE A 123 -4.34 10.63 18.58
N VAL A 124 -4.73 9.35 18.58
CA VAL A 124 -6.07 8.93 19.04
C VAL A 124 -6.28 9.27 20.51
N PHE A 125 -5.36 8.88 21.39
CA PHE A 125 -5.47 9.19 22.83
C PHE A 125 -5.34 10.69 23.15
N ARG A 126 -4.90 11.48 22.20
CA ARG A 126 -4.79 12.94 22.32
C ARG A 126 -5.92 13.68 21.61
N ASN A 127 -6.89 12.97 21.03
CA ASN A 127 -7.96 13.51 20.21
C ASN A 127 -7.42 14.45 19.11
N ARG A 128 -6.36 14.03 18.43
CA ARG A 128 -5.66 14.82 17.43
C ARG A 128 -5.61 14.10 16.09
N ALA A 129 -5.79 14.84 14.99
CA ALA A 129 -5.61 14.29 13.65
C ALA A 129 -4.12 14.19 13.29
N THR A 130 -3.76 13.22 12.43
CA THR A 130 -2.37 12.98 11.99
C THR A 130 -1.72 14.20 11.35
N TYR A 131 -2.49 14.98 10.60
CA TYR A 131 -2.02 16.21 9.97
C TYR A 131 -1.73 17.36 10.98
N GLY A 132 -2.08 17.18 12.24
CA GLY A 132 -1.85 18.18 13.28
C GLY A 132 -0.43 18.22 13.86
N SER A 133 0.47 17.36 13.37
CA SER A 133 1.82 17.23 13.92
C SER A 133 2.86 16.95 12.85
N LEU A 134 4.06 17.45 13.07
CA LEU A 134 5.25 17.05 12.34
C LEU A 134 5.74 15.71 12.86
N VAL A 135 6.04 14.78 11.96
CA VAL A 135 6.51 13.43 12.29
C VAL A 135 7.83 13.11 11.58
N GLU A 136 8.59 12.22 12.19
CA GLU A 136 9.78 11.62 11.62
C GLU A 136 9.53 10.12 11.45
N ILE A 137 9.89 9.60 10.29
CA ILE A 137 9.86 8.18 9.95
C ILE A 137 11.29 7.73 9.73
N SER A 138 11.71 6.64 10.38
CA SER A 138 13.01 6.01 10.20
C SER A 138 12.85 4.50 10.05
N LEU A 139 13.92 3.81 9.68
CA LEU A 139 13.93 2.36 9.48
C LEU A 139 14.80 1.70 10.55
N LYS A 140 14.31 0.60 11.10
CA LYS A 140 15.04 -0.27 12.01
C LYS A 140 15.21 -1.64 11.37
N ARG A 141 16.44 -2.19 11.41
CA ARG A 141 16.70 -3.56 10.99
C ARG A 141 16.16 -4.54 12.03
N GLN A 142 15.52 -5.58 11.55
CA GLN A 142 15.13 -6.75 12.32
C GLN A 142 15.50 -8.01 11.54
N THR A 143 15.72 -9.10 12.26
CA THR A 143 16.04 -10.41 11.66
C THR A 143 14.92 -11.37 12.03
N ASN A 144 14.41 -12.13 11.05
CA ASN A 144 13.41 -13.15 11.29
C ASN A 144 14.04 -14.43 11.89
N PRO A 145 13.25 -15.39 12.40
CA PRO A 145 13.77 -16.64 12.95
C PRO A 145 14.58 -17.48 11.96
N GLU A 146 14.45 -17.22 10.66
CA GLU A 146 15.16 -17.89 9.57
C GLU A 146 16.48 -17.18 9.22
N GLY A 147 16.88 -16.14 9.99
CA GLY A 147 18.12 -15.40 9.79
C GLY A 147 18.04 -14.34 8.67
N LYS A 148 16.88 -14.07 8.09
CA LYS A 148 16.73 -13.09 7.02
C LYS A 148 16.46 -11.69 7.60
N ASP A 149 17.28 -10.72 7.21
CA ASP A 149 17.13 -9.32 7.61
C ASP A 149 16.02 -8.62 6.84
N TYR A 150 15.27 -7.78 7.53
CA TYR A 150 14.24 -6.92 6.96
C TYR A 150 14.15 -5.58 7.70
N SER A 151 13.57 -4.58 7.05
CA SER A 151 13.40 -3.23 7.60
C SER A 151 11.99 -3.04 8.13
N VAL A 152 11.88 -2.41 9.29
CA VAL A 152 10.62 -2.03 9.92
C VAL A 152 10.60 -0.52 10.11
N ALA A 153 9.53 0.14 9.67
CA ALA A 153 9.36 1.56 9.87
C ALA A 153 9.09 1.88 11.35
N THR A 154 9.75 2.91 11.84
CA THR A 154 9.54 3.48 13.17
C THR A 154 9.11 4.93 13.04
N PHE A 155 8.32 5.41 13.98
CA PHE A 155 7.63 6.70 13.89
C PHE A 155 7.86 7.51 15.16
N LYS A 156 8.15 8.80 15.00
CA LYS A 156 8.32 9.73 16.10
C LYS A 156 7.59 11.03 15.81
N ARG A 157 6.83 11.53 16.77
CA ARG A 157 6.22 12.86 16.69
C ARG A 157 7.26 13.89 17.14
N LEU A 158 7.50 14.90 16.33
CA LEU A 158 8.49 15.96 16.61
C LEU A 158 7.87 17.20 17.24
N GLY A 159 6.67 17.57 16.80
CA GLY A 159 5.99 18.77 17.28
C GLY A 159 4.56 18.87 16.76
N ASP A 160 3.80 19.79 17.33
CA ASP A 160 2.39 20.02 16.99
C ASP A 160 2.23 21.38 16.30
N PHE A 161 1.34 21.43 15.31
CA PHE A 161 0.91 22.69 14.70
C PHE A 161 -0.18 23.33 15.55
N HIS A 162 -0.17 24.66 15.59
CA HIS A 162 -1.14 25.49 16.32
C HIS A 162 -1.60 26.67 15.45
N GLY A 163 -2.71 27.30 15.83
CA GLY A 163 -3.20 28.52 15.19
C GLY A 163 -3.36 28.37 13.68
N ASP A 164 -2.93 29.38 12.95
CA ASP A 164 -3.07 29.46 11.48
C ASP A 164 -2.36 28.35 10.73
N GLN A 165 -1.23 27.86 11.24
CA GLN A 165 -0.52 26.71 10.65
C GLN A 165 -1.39 25.46 10.67
N LEU A 166 -2.03 25.16 11.80
CA LEU A 166 -2.93 24.01 11.91
C LEU A 166 -4.13 24.15 10.96
N VAL A 167 -4.70 25.34 10.84
CA VAL A 167 -5.82 25.63 9.93
C VAL A 167 -5.40 25.39 8.48
N ALA A 168 -4.25 25.89 8.06
CA ALA A 168 -3.74 25.72 6.71
C ALA A 168 -3.47 24.24 6.37
N VAL A 169 -2.76 23.52 7.24
CA VAL A 169 -2.46 22.11 7.05
C VAL A 169 -3.72 21.25 7.05
N ARG A 170 -4.70 21.56 7.92
CA ARG A 170 -6.01 20.88 7.95
C ARG A 170 -6.75 21.05 6.62
N LYS A 171 -6.82 22.26 6.09
CA LYS A 171 -7.50 22.55 4.80
C LYS A 171 -6.87 21.72 3.69
N TYR A 172 -5.54 21.72 3.60
CA TYR A 172 -4.80 20.96 2.61
C TYR A 172 -5.03 19.44 2.76
N ALA A 173 -4.89 18.90 3.98
CA ALA A 173 -5.07 17.49 4.26
C ALA A 173 -6.48 16.96 3.93
N LEU A 174 -7.51 17.75 4.22
CA LEU A 174 -8.89 17.38 3.90
C LEU A 174 -9.13 17.36 2.38
N SER A 175 -8.67 18.38 1.66
CA SER A 175 -8.75 18.43 0.19
C SER A 175 -8.00 17.27 -0.44
N PHE A 176 -6.76 17.02 -0.01
CA PHE A 176 -5.94 15.93 -0.51
C PHE A 176 -6.58 14.55 -0.26
N ARG A 177 -7.15 14.33 0.92
CA ARG A 177 -7.86 13.10 1.25
C ARG A 177 -9.01 12.82 0.28
N GLU A 178 -9.82 13.84 -0.05
CA GLU A 178 -10.93 13.68 -0.98
C GLU A 178 -10.43 13.41 -2.42
N GLN A 179 -9.34 14.03 -2.84
CA GLN A 179 -8.69 13.73 -4.13
C GLN A 179 -8.24 12.26 -4.20
N ILE A 180 -7.53 11.76 -3.18
CA ILE A 180 -7.08 10.35 -3.15
C ILE A 180 -8.26 9.39 -3.13
N ARG A 181 -9.32 9.69 -2.39
CA ARG A 181 -10.54 8.87 -2.38
C ARG A 181 -11.22 8.85 -3.75
N GLY A 182 -11.27 9.97 -4.44
CA GLY A 182 -11.77 10.09 -5.79
C GLY A 182 -10.95 9.25 -6.77
N MET A 183 -9.64 9.40 -6.75
CA MET A 183 -8.72 8.61 -7.59
C MET A 183 -8.83 7.09 -7.32
N ASN A 184 -8.94 6.69 -6.05
CA ASN A 184 -9.10 5.28 -5.71
C ASN A 184 -10.42 4.71 -6.21
N ARG A 185 -11.53 5.47 -6.16
CA ARG A 185 -12.81 5.07 -6.76
C ARG A 185 -12.69 4.88 -8.27
N GLN A 186 -12.10 5.83 -8.98
CA GLN A 186 -11.87 5.71 -10.44
C GLN A 186 -11.01 4.50 -10.78
N ARG A 187 -9.95 4.21 -9.99
CA ARG A 187 -9.12 3.01 -10.19
C ARG A 187 -9.90 1.71 -9.96
N ILE A 188 -10.80 1.69 -8.99
CA ILE A 188 -11.67 0.56 -8.71
C ILE A 188 -12.63 0.34 -9.89
N GLU A 189 -13.28 1.39 -10.36
CA GLU A 189 -14.20 1.35 -11.52
C GLU A 189 -13.49 0.86 -12.77
N ALA A 190 -12.33 1.44 -13.11
CA ALA A 190 -11.55 1.02 -14.28
C ALA A 190 -11.09 -0.45 -14.21
N LYS A 191 -10.68 -0.94 -13.03
CA LYS A 191 -10.30 -2.35 -12.86
C LYS A 191 -11.51 -3.29 -12.98
N ARG A 192 -12.67 -2.88 -12.48
CA ARG A 192 -13.90 -3.64 -12.61
C ARG A 192 -14.32 -3.79 -14.08
N GLU A 193 -14.26 -2.70 -14.84
CA GLU A 193 -14.56 -2.73 -16.29
C GLU A 193 -13.59 -3.66 -17.05
N GLN A 194 -12.32 -3.71 -16.67
CA GLN A 194 -11.35 -4.62 -17.25
C GLN A 194 -11.66 -6.09 -16.91
N ASP A 195 -12.00 -6.41 -15.67
CA ASP A 195 -12.36 -7.78 -15.24
C ASP A 195 -13.67 -8.24 -15.92
N ASP A 196 -14.69 -7.37 -15.99
CA ASP A 196 -15.95 -7.65 -16.66
C ASP A 196 -15.75 -7.85 -18.18
N GLY A 197 -14.88 -7.07 -18.83
CA GLY A 197 -14.55 -7.20 -20.25
C GLY A 197 -13.78 -8.49 -20.58
N LEU A 198 -12.95 -9.00 -19.69
CA LEU A 198 -12.26 -10.27 -19.87
C LEU A 198 -13.24 -11.46 -19.81
N CYS A 199 -14.24 -11.41 -18.93
CA CYS A 199 -15.30 -12.42 -18.86
C CYS A 199 -16.15 -12.49 -20.14
N GLU A 200 -16.40 -11.39 -20.81
CA GLU A 200 -17.13 -11.37 -22.09
C GLU A 200 -16.34 -12.03 -23.22
N VAL A 201 -15.04 -11.85 -23.29
CA VAL A 201 -14.19 -12.44 -24.34
C VAL A 201 -14.06 -13.96 -24.18
N GLU A 202 -13.97 -14.48 -22.97
CA GLU A 202 -13.90 -15.93 -22.74
C GLU A 202 -15.21 -16.64 -23.09
N SER A 203 -16.35 -15.98 -22.98
CA SER A 203 -17.65 -16.57 -23.36
C SER A 203 -17.86 -16.73 -24.84
N TYR A 204 -17.13 -16.02 -25.71
CA TYR A 204 -17.23 -16.09 -27.17
C TYR A 204 -16.34 -17.16 -27.83
N THR A 205 -15.44 -17.81 -27.11
CA THR A 205 -14.47 -18.78 -27.66
C THR A 205 -14.96 -20.22 -27.66
N ALA A 206 -16.15 -20.53 -27.14
CA ALA A 206 -16.77 -21.85 -27.19
C ALA A 206 -17.79 -21.99 -28.31
N ALA A 207 -17.35 -21.93 -29.57
CA ALA A 207 -18.17 -22.40 -30.69
C ALA A 207 -18.16 -23.95 -30.72
N PRO A 208 -19.31 -24.62 -30.83
CA PRO A 208 -19.36 -26.07 -30.87
C PRO A 208 -18.70 -26.58 -32.17
N ALA A 209 -17.83 -27.58 -32.00
CA ALA A 209 -17.24 -28.32 -33.10
C ALA A 209 -18.40 -28.90 -33.98
N ALA A 210 -18.38 -28.57 -35.26
CA ALA A 210 -19.28 -29.15 -36.24
C ALA A 210 -19.08 -30.67 -36.29
N ALA A 211 -20.16 -31.40 -36.10
CA ALA A 211 -20.19 -32.83 -36.34
C ALA A 211 -19.94 -33.10 -37.84
N ASP A 212 -18.89 -33.85 -38.10
CA ASP A 212 -18.57 -34.35 -39.44
C ASP A 212 -19.48 -35.54 -39.72
N ASP A 213 -20.56 -35.30 -40.52
CA ASP A 213 -21.38 -36.34 -41.12
C ASP A 213 -20.72 -36.76 -42.43
N SER A 214 -19.89 -37.81 -42.39
CA SER A 214 -19.45 -38.48 -43.61
C SER A 214 -20.09 -39.87 -43.72
N PHE A 215 -20.88 -39.97 -44.80
CA PHE A 215 -21.32 -41.21 -45.41
C PHE A 215 -20.16 -42.03 -45.94
#